data_2a02a00775016f790bdff349d4919391
#
_entry.id   2a02a00775016f790bdff349d4919391
#
_cell.length_a   1.000
_cell.length_b   1.000
_cell.length_c   1.000
_cell.angle_alpha   90.00
_cell.angle_beta   90.00
_cell.angle_gamma   90.00
#
_symmetry.space_group_name_H-M   'P 1'
#
loop_
_entity.id
_entity.type
_entity.pdbx_description
1 polymer ?
#
loop_
_entity_poly.entity_id
_entity_poly.type
_entity_poly.pdbx_seq_one_letter_code
_entity_poly.pdbx_strand_id
1 'polypeptide(L)'
;MSVLNQIGAVTAMNLRSIPRRVGSSSVIVIGIAGVVGVIVAVFGMTRSLSQALVDTGRPDRAIVLRSGAQNETSSTLLVDALATIRNAPGVARTSAGDAAASAEMLASVNLIRREDGAQAAVGVRGVEPTSATIRPEVKLVDGRMFRPGLRETIVGRGAHHEFNNLEIGDRVGLRDSQWTVVGVFESGGDANESRLLTDAQTLMSAYKRTAANSVTVLLASEGSFDEFKTALTTNPTLSVSVERERDYYQRQSEDANTFFGLVTTFVGVIMALGALFAALNTMYSAVSARTVEIATLRAIGFGAGGVVSSVLAEALLLSFTGALVGAGVAWLLFNGNTVGIGNTVGTLVFQMHITPALLGSGVLLACIVGLIGGLLPALRAARMPVATALRATA
;
A
#
# COMPACT_ATOMS: atom_id res chain seq x y z
N MET A 1 44.59 -26.12 -15.69
CA MET A 1 43.59 -25.74 -14.68
C MET A 1 42.22 -25.93 -15.26
N SER A 2 41.24 -26.49 -14.50
CA SER A 2 39.88 -26.56 -15.02
C SER A 2 39.30 -25.15 -15.19
N VAL A 3 38.37 -24.95 -16.14
CA VAL A 3 37.71 -23.66 -16.39
C VAL A 3 37.07 -23.10 -15.11
N LEU A 4 36.50 -23.96 -14.26
CA LEU A 4 35.92 -23.60 -12.99
C LEU A 4 36.96 -23.01 -12.01
N ASN A 5 38.16 -23.57 -11.94
CA ASN A 5 39.23 -23.03 -11.07
C ASN A 5 39.75 -21.68 -11.56
N GLN A 6 39.78 -21.46 -12.90
CA GLN A 6 40.13 -20.16 -13.49
C GLN A 6 39.08 -19.09 -13.14
N ILE A 7 37.77 -19.42 -13.29
CA ILE A 7 36.68 -18.53 -12.92
C ILE A 7 36.76 -18.15 -11.45
N GLY A 8 36.94 -19.13 -10.55
CA GLY A 8 37.04 -18.89 -9.10
C GLY A 8 38.22 -17.99 -8.74
N ALA A 9 39.39 -18.22 -9.32
CA ALA A 9 40.58 -17.42 -9.04
C ALA A 9 40.45 -15.96 -9.48
N VAL A 10 39.95 -15.72 -10.73
CA VAL A 10 39.79 -14.37 -11.29
C VAL A 10 38.67 -13.62 -10.52
N THR A 11 37.56 -14.29 -10.18
CA THR A 11 36.49 -13.69 -9.38
C THR A 11 36.96 -13.32 -7.97
N ALA A 12 37.69 -14.21 -7.28
CA ALA A 12 38.22 -13.92 -5.95
C ALA A 12 39.22 -12.73 -5.94
N MET A 13 40.06 -12.65 -6.98
CA MET A 13 41.00 -11.53 -7.13
C MET A 13 40.26 -10.21 -7.36
N ASN A 14 39.22 -10.19 -8.18
CA ASN A 14 38.39 -9.01 -8.45
C ASN A 14 37.63 -8.56 -7.19
N LEU A 15 37.00 -9.47 -6.49
CA LEU A 15 36.26 -9.14 -5.26
C LEU A 15 37.15 -8.54 -4.19
N ARG A 16 38.39 -9.02 -4.05
CA ARG A 16 39.38 -8.46 -3.11
C ARG A 16 39.84 -7.03 -3.52
N SER A 17 39.68 -6.63 -4.76
CA SER A 17 40.04 -5.29 -5.22
C SER A 17 38.94 -4.23 -5.01
N ILE A 18 37.69 -4.62 -4.70
CA ILE A 18 36.55 -3.69 -4.47
C ILE A 18 36.85 -2.66 -3.39
N PRO A 19 37.44 -2.99 -2.21
CA PRO A 19 37.75 -2.01 -1.18
C PRO A 19 38.72 -0.90 -1.62
N ARG A 20 39.52 -1.14 -2.66
CA ARG A 20 40.42 -0.13 -3.22
C ARG A 20 39.74 0.86 -4.16
N ARG A 21 38.46 0.61 -4.49
CA ARG A 21 37.67 1.38 -5.47
C ARG A 21 36.32 1.81 -4.91
N VAL A 22 36.27 2.11 -3.62
CA VAL A 22 35.02 2.46 -2.91
C VAL A 22 34.28 3.58 -3.63
N GLY A 23 34.96 4.59 -4.18
CA GLY A 23 34.32 5.73 -4.87
C GLY A 23 33.47 5.33 -6.08
N SER A 24 33.98 4.46 -6.97
CA SER A 24 33.19 4.01 -8.13
C SER A 24 32.14 2.96 -7.77
N SER A 25 32.46 2.07 -6.84
CA SER A 25 31.52 1.04 -6.40
C SER A 25 30.35 1.62 -5.61
N SER A 26 30.57 2.68 -4.80
CA SER A 26 29.52 3.33 -4.03
C SER A 26 28.43 3.97 -4.90
N VAL A 27 28.78 4.49 -6.08
CA VAL A 27 27.80 5.07 -7.01
C VAL A 27 26.78 4.01 -7.46
N ILE A 28 27.24 2.78 -7.77
CA ILE A 28 26.34 1.68 -8.14
C ILE A 28 25.47 1.29 -6.94
N VAL A 29 26.11 1.11 -5.77
CA VAL A 29 25.40 0.68 -4.53
C VAL A 29 24.34 1.71 -4.15
N ILE A 30 24.66 3.01 -4.13
CA ILE A 30 23.72 4.07 -3.78
C ILE A 30 22.61 4.19 -4.83
N GLY A 31 22.94 4.12 -6.13
CA GLY A 31 21.95 4.17 -7.20
C GLY A 31 20.94 3.04 -7.11
N ILE A 32 21.42 1.81 -6.94
CA ILE A 32 20.55 0.64 -6.79
C ILE A 32 19.78 0.67 -5.46
N ALA A 33 20.41 1.10 -4.37
CA ALA A 33 19.75 1.26 -3.08
C ALA A 33 18.59 2.25 -3.16
N GLY A 34 18.78 3.39 -3.83
CA GLY A 34 17.71 4.36 -4.06
C GLY A 34 16.53 3.77 -4.84
N VAL A 35 16.82 3.06 -5.95
CA VAL A 35 15.77 2.41 -6.75
C VAL A 35 15.00 1.36 -5.96
N VAL A 36 15.71 0.45 -5.28
CA VAL A 36 15.07 -0.61 -4.48
C VAL A 36 14.29 -0.01 -3.32
N GLY A 37 14.86 0.99 -2.64
CA GLY A 37 14.20 1.67 -1.54
C GLY A 37 12.86 2.28 -1.93
N VAL A 38 12.82 3.03 -3.04
CA VAL A 38 11.59 3.65 -3.56
C VAL A 38 10.59 2.59 -4.01
N ILE A 39 11.04 1.58 -4.77
CA ILE A 39 10.14 0.51 -5.23
C ILE A 39 9.51 -0.23 -4.04
N VAL A 40 10.31 -0.62 -3.04
CA VAL A 40 9.81 -1.30 -1.84
C VAL A 40 8.84 -0.41 -1.06
N ALA A 41 9.14 0.90 -0.93
CA ALA A 41 8.27 1.84 -0.24
C ALA A 41 6.91 1.98 -0.95
N VAL A 42 6.90 2.21 -2.27
CA VAL A 42 5.66 2.44 -3.03
C VAL A 42 4.82 1.16 -3.15
N PHE A 43 5.43 -0.01 -3.43
CA PHE A 43 4.69 -1.27 -3.43
C PHE A 43 4.22 -1.67 -2.03
N GLY A 44 5.01 -1.39 -0.99
CA GLY A 44 4.61 -1.58 0.40
C GLY A 44 3.37 -0.76 0.75
N MET A 45 3.37 0.51 0.37
CA MET A 45 2.25 1.43 0.56
C MET A 45 0.99 0.93 -0.16
N THR A 46 1.09 0.61 -1.45
CA THR A 46 -0.05 0.11 -2.24
C THR A 46 -0.63 -1.17 -1.66
N ARG A 47 0.24 -2.11 -1.25
CA ARG A 47 -0.20 -3.38 -0.66
C ARG A 47 -0.87 -3.19 0.70
N SER A 48 -0.32 -2.32 1.56
CA SER A 48 -0.89 -2.04 2.88
C SER A 48 -2.23 -1.32 2.78
N LEU A 49 -2.38 -0.38 1.85
CA LEU A 49 -3.66 0.27 1.54
C LEU A 49 -4.70 -0.75 1.08
N SER A 50 -4.31 -1.62 0.14
CA SER A 50 -5.19 -2.69 -0.36
C SER A 50 -5.66 -3.61 0.76
N GLN A 51 -4.75 -4.01 1.63
CA GLN A 51 -5.04 -4.86 2.77
C GLN A 51 -6.02 -4.18 3.74
N ALA A 52 -5.77 -2.92 4.11
CA ALA A 52 -6.66 -2.16 5.00
C ALA A 52 -8.08 -2.02 4.42
N LEU A 53 -8.22 -1.87 3.10
CA LEU A 53 -9.53 -1.84 2.44
C LEU A 53 -10.21 -3.22 2.47
N VAL A 54 -9.51 -4.27 2.08
CA VAL A 54 -10.08 -5.64 2.03
C VAL A 54 -10.46 -6.13 3.41
N ASP A 55 -9.64 -5.85 4.44
CA ASP A 55 -9.88 -6.26 5.82
C ASP A 55 -11.09 -5.54 6.44
N THR A 56 -11.51 -4.40 5.87
CA THR A 56 -12.75 -3.69 6.27
C THR A 56 -14.00 -4.48 5.93
N GLY A 57 -14.00 -5.22 4.81
CA GLY A 57 -15.15 -5.97 4.33
C GLY A 57 -15.20 -7.39 4.86
N ARG A 58 -16.42 -7.87 5.23
CA ARG A 58 -16.65 -9.24 5.67
C ARG A 58 -17.61 -9.98 4.72
N PRO A 59 -17.46 -11.33 4.59
CA PRO A 59 -18.31 -12.12 3.71
C PRO A 59 -19.73 -12.31 4.24
N ASP A 60 -19.91 -12.21 5.56
CA ASP A 60 -21.19 -12.33 6.26
C ASP A 60 -22.01 -11.03 6.28
N ARG A 61 -21.50 -9.96 5.62
CA ARG A 61 -22.18 -8.67 5.52
C ARG A 61 -22.49 -8.32 4.06
N ALA A 62 -23.61 -7.63 3.87
CA ALA A 62 -23.98 -7.03 2.60
C ALA A 62 -24.09 -5.52 2.72
N ILE A 63 -23.70 -4.81 1.68
CA ILE A 63 -23.89 -3.38 1.51
C ILE A 63 -24.93 -3.13 0.41
N VAL A 64 -25.89 -2.27 0.71
CA VAL A 64 -26.92 -1.85 -0.23
C VAL A 64 -26.69 -0.41 -0.61
N LEU A 65 -26.61 -0.15 -1.89
CA LEU A 65 -26.42 1.17 -2.49
C LEU A 65 -27.56 1.47 -3.46
N ARG A 66 -27.73 2.72 -3.85
CA ARG A 66 -28.59 3.07 -4.97
C ARG A 66 -28.07 2.45 -6.27
N SER A 67 -28.96 1.94 -7.10
CA SER A 67 -28.58 1.38 -8.42
C SER A 67 -27.78 2.39 -9.24
N GLY A 68 -26.67 1.93 -9.82
CA GLY A 68 -25.73 2.75 -10.59
C GLY A 68 -24.75 3.57 -9.75
N ALA A 69 -24.81 3.54 -8.41
CA ALA A 69 -23.80 4.15 -7.58
C ALA A 69 -22.56 3.25 -7.53
N GLN A 70 -21.39 3.83 -7.81
CA GLN A 70 -20.12 3.11 -7.77
C GLN A 70 -19.53 3.00 -6.35
N ASN A 71 -19.91 3.92 -5.47
CA ASN A 71 -19.46 3.98 -4.08
C ASN A 71 -20.54 4.58 -3.17
N GLU A 72 -20.34 4.47 -1.86
CA GLU A 72 -21.28 4.98 -0.85
C GLU A 72 -21.51 6.49 -0.98
N THR A 73 -20.51 7.29 -1.36
CA THR A 73 -20.61 8.75 -1.44
C THR A 73 -21.48 9.22 -2.60
N SER A 74 -21.52 8.44 -3.68
CA SER A 74 -22.38 8.70 -4.85
C SER A 74 -23.79 8.12 -4.71
N SER A 75 -24.04 7.35 -3.64
CA SER A 75 -25.30 6.69 -3.35
C SER A 75 -26.20 7.55 -2.46
N THR A 76 -27.51 7.45 -2.71
CA THR A 76 -28.57 8.12 -1.93
C THR A 76 -29.76 7.18 -1.84
N LEU A 77 -30.03 6.66 -0.63
CA LEU A 77 -31.13 5.78 -0.33
C LEU A 77 -32.19 6.54 0.50
N LEU A 78 -33.40 6.61 -0.02
CA LEU A 78 -34.52 7.26 0.65
C LEU A 78 -35.00 6.44 1.84
N VAL A 79 -35.58 7.09 2.83
CA VAL A 79 -36.06 6.47 4.08
C VAL A 79 -37.06 5.34 3.80
N ASP A 80 -37.89 5.46 2.77
CA ASP A 80 -38.90 4.45 2.42
C ASP A 80 -38.26 3.11 2.01
N ALA A 81 -37.08 3.15 1.38
CA ALA A 81 -36.32 1.94 1.03
C ALA A 81 -35.77 1.20 2.27
N LEU A 82 -35.45 1.93 3.34
CA LEU A 82 -34.80 1.37 4.53
C LEU A 82 -35.65 0.30 5.21
N ALA A 83 -36.97 0.53 5.32
CA ALA A 83 -37.89 -0.43 5.94
C ALA A 83 -37.95 -1.74 5.15
N THR A 84 -37.98 -1.67 3.83
CA THR A 84 -37.99 -2.84 2.95
C THR A 84 -36.67 -3.60 3.03
N ILE A 85 -35.53 -2.90 3.05
CA ILE A 85 -34.20 -3.53 3.17
C ILE A 85 -34.07 -4.26 4.51
N ARG A 86 -34.48 -3.66 5.63
CA ARG A 86 -34.42 -4.26 6.97
C ARG A 86 -35.25 -5.53 7.11
N ASN A 87 -36.40 -5.59 6.44
CA ASN A 87 -37.31 -6.71 6.49
C ASN A 87 -37.12 -7.75 5.39
N ALA A 88 -36.09 -7.58 4.55
CA ALA A 88 -35.78 -8.53 3.50
C ALA A 88 -35.36 -9.90 4.07
N PRO A 89 -35.67 -11.00 3.37
CA PRO A 89 -35.21 -12.31 3.76
C PRO A 89 -33.68 -12.37 3.81
N GLY A 90 -33.11 -13.22 4.64
CA GLY A 90 -31.65 -13.36 4.81
C GLY A 90 -30.99 -12.36 5.75
N VAL A 91 -31.72 -11.36 6.28
CA VAL A 91 -31.20 -10.42 7.28
C VAL A 91 -31.17 -11.10 8.66
N ALA A 92 -30.01 -11.05 9.33
CA ALA A 92 -29.86 -11.52 10.70
C ALA A 92 -30.70 -10.67 11.67
N ARG A 93 -31.01 -11.24 12.83
CA ARG A 93 -31.66 -10.53 13.92
C ARG A 93 -30.71 -10.34 15.09
N THR A 94 -30.79 -9.19 15.72
CA THR A 94 -30.07 -8.91 16.98
C THR A 94 -30.66 -9.74 18.13
N SER A 95 -29.99 -9.79 19.25
CA SER A 95 -30.53 -10.44 20.48
C SER A 95 -31.83 -9.81 20.96
N ALA A 96 -32.10 -8.55 20.61
CA ALA A 96 -33.36 -7.84 20.91
C ALA A 96 -34.47 -8.14 19.89
N GLY A 97 -34.19 -8.90 18.82
CA GLY A 97 -35.14 -9.22 17.76
C GLY A 97 -35.18 -8.22 16.60
N ASP A 98 -34.45 -7.11 16.69
CA ASP A 98 -34.36 -6.12 15.63
C ASP A 98 -33.57 -6.65 14.44
N ALA A 99 -33.82 -6.08 13.25
CA ALA A 99 -33.01 -6.38 12.07
C ALA A 99 -31.58 -5.89 12.28
N ALA A 100 -30.59 -6.74 12.04
CA ALA A 100 -29.17 -6.38 12.08
C ALA A 100 -28.79 -5.61 10.80
N ALA A 101 -29.37 -4.44 10.66
CA ALA A 101 -29.16 -3.52 9.53
C ALA A 101 -28.90 -2.12 10.09
N SER A 102 -27.97 -1.39 9.48
CA SER A 102 -27.61 -0.02 9.85
C SER A 102 -27.67 0.87 8.59
N ALA A 103 -28.52 1.87 8.64
CA ALA A 103 -28.50 2.95 7.66
C ALA A 103 -27.33 3.87 8.00
N GLU A 104 -26.49 4.12 7.01
CA GLU A 104 -25.24 4.82 7.23
C GLU A 104 -25.18 6.11 6.40
N MET A 105 -24.68 7.18 7.04
CA MET A 105 -24.43 8.44 6.38
C MET A 105 -22.94 8.75 6.38
N LEU A 106 -22.42 9.15 5.24
CA LEU A 106 -21.03 9.59 5.09
C LEU A 106 -20.95 11.11 4.98
N ALA A 107 -20.01 11.67 5.72
CA ALA A 107 -19.61 13.06 5.65
C ALA A 107 -18.08 13.15 5.78
N SER A 108 -17.54 14.33 5.65
CA SER A 108 -16.13 14.61 5.91
C SER A 108 -15.96 15.92 6.66
N VAL A 109 -14.85 16.02 7.42
CA VAL A 109 -14.42 17.21 8.12
C VAL A 109 -12.95 17.45 7.84
N ASN A 110 -12.54 18.72 7.67
CA ASN A 110 -11.13 19.05 7.53
C ASN A 110 -10.52 19.25 8.92
N LEU A 111 -9.49 18.48 9.22
CA LEU A 111 -8.73 18.55 10.45
C LEU A 111 -7.25 18.84 10.14
N ILE A 112 -6.52 19.29 11.14
CA ILE A 112 -5.09 19.60 11.05
C ILE A 112 -4.30 18.35 11.38
N ARG A 113 -3.44 17.93 10.47
CA ARG A 113 -2.51 16.82 10.67
C ARG A 113 -1.44 17.17 11.70
N ARG A 114 -1.05 16.22 12.55
CA ARG A 114 -0.04 16.45 13.59
C ARG A 114 1.36 16.64 13.01
N GLU A 115 1.70 15.91 11.96
CA GLU A 115 3.05 15.82 11.41
C GLU A 115 3.49 17.13 10.72
N ASP A 116 2.67 17.65 9.82
CA ASP A 116 3.03 18.78 8.93
C ASP A 116 2.15 20.03 9.12
N GLY A 117 1.13 19.97 9.98
CA GLY A 117 0.18 21.07 10.18
C GLY A 117 -0.76 21.33 9.01
N ALA A 118 -0.74 20.47 7.96
CA ALA A 118 -1.60 20.61 6.82
C ALA A 118 -3.05 20.21 7.14
N GLN A 119 -4.00 20.86 6.46
CA GLN A 119 -5.39 20.44 6.53
C GLN A 119 -5.64 19.22 5.63
N ALA A 120 -6.30 18.21 6.19
CA ALA A 120 -6.73 17.06 5.44
C ALA A 120 -8.16 16.64 5.84
N ALA A 121 -8.89 16.06 4.88
CA ALA A 121 -10.24 15.58 5.11
C ALA A 121 -10.20 14.29 5.93
N VAL A 122 -11.04 14.19 6.95
CA VAL A 122 -11.29 12.98 7.75
C VAL A 122 -12.72 12.54 7.51
N GLY A 123 -12.91 11.25 7.22
CA GLY A 123 -14.23 10.68 7.02
C GLY A 123 -15.03 10.63 8.34
N VAL A 124 -16.29 10.96 8.27
CA VAL A 124 -17.25 10.81 9.36
C VAL A 124 -18.33 9.85 8.89
N ARG A 125 -18.56 8.79 9.66
CA ARG A 125 -19.61 7.81 9.38
C ARG A 125 -20.65 7.87 10.49
N GLY A 126 -21.87 8.27 10.14
CA GLY A 126 -23.03 8.10 10.99
C GLY A 126 -23.53 6.68 10.88
N VAL A 127 -23.71 6.01 12.01
CA VAL A 127 -24.19 4.63 12.11
C VAL A 127 -25.35 4.53 13.08
N GLU A 128 -26.18 3.51 12.93
CA GLU A 128 -27.25 3.22 13.88
C GLU A 128 -26.78 2.35 15.05
N PRO A 129 -27.49 2.27 16.16
CA PRO A 129 -27.10 1.46 17.33
C PRO A 129 -26.88 -0.03 17.01
N THR A 130 -27.58 -0.56 16.02
CA THR A 130 -27.43 -1.93 15.49
C THR A 130 -26.04 -2.19 14.90
N SER A 131 -25.29 -1.15 14.55
CA SER A 131 -23.93 -1.25 14.02
C SER A 131 -22.98 -1.99 14.98
N ALA A 132 -23.17 -1.92 16.28
CA ALA A 132 -22.37 -2.65 17.26
C ALA A 132 -22.50 -4.19 17.09
N THR A 133 -23.68 -4.67 16.67
CA THR A 133 -23.90 -6.09 16.37
C THR A 133 -23.33 -6.45 14.99
N ILE A 134 -23.43 -5.53 14.02
CA ILE A 134 -22.95 -5.74 12.64
C ILE A 134 -21.43 -5.74 12.60
N ARG A 135 -20.77 -4.86 13.39
CA ARG A 135 -19.31 -4.65 13.42
C ARG A 135 -18.72 -4.93 14.81
N PRO A 136 -18.68 -6.20 15.26
CA PRO A 136 -18.13 -6.55 16.57
C PRO A 136 -16.60 -6.32 16.67
N GLU A 137 -15.93 -6.13 15.56
CA GLU A 137 -14.52 -5.74 15.49
C GLU A 137 -14.26 -4.32 15.98
N VAL A 138 -15.25 -3.43 15.95
CA VAL A 138 -15.16 -2.07 16.50
C VAL A 138 -15.19 -2.16 18.02
N LYS A 139 -14.01 -2.00 18.64
CA LYS A 139 -13.83 -2.10 20.09
C LYS A 139 -13.36 -0.77 20.66
N LEU A 140 -13.98 -0.33 21.73
CA LEU A 140 -13.51 0.84 22.48
C LEU A 140 -12.17 0.53 23.15
N VAL A 141 -11.22 1.43 22.97
CA VAL A 141 -9.90 1.41 23.63
C VAL A 141 -9.89 2.33 24.83
N ASP A 142 -10.56 3.49 24.68
CA ASP A 142 -10.65 4.49 25.74
C ASP A 142 -11.99 5.24 25.67
N GLY A 143 -12.44 5.76 26.80
CA GLY A 143 -13.69 6.50 26.91
C GLY A 143 -14.95 5.63 26.86
N ARG A 144 -15.96 6.10 26.14
CA ARG A 144 -17.25 5.43 25.99
C ARG A 144 -17.84 5.56 24.58
N MET A 145 -18.84 4.76 24.28
CA MET A 145 -19.66 4.90 23.06
C MET A 145 -20.44 6.21 23.05
N PHE A 146 -20.66 6.77 21.87
CA PHE A 146 -21.56 7.90 21.69
C PHE A 146 -23.02 7.50 22.01
N ARG A 147 -23.78 8.46 22.48
CA ARG A 147 -25.22 8.27 22.76
C ARG A 147 -26.04 8.72 21.57
N PRO A 148 -27.01 7.92 21.10
CA PRO A 148 -27.95 8.32 20.07
C PRO A 148 -28.67 9.63 20.42
N GLY A 149 -28.86 10.49 19.42
CA GLY A 149 -29.49 11.79 19.58
C GLY A 149 -28.59 12.92 20.14
N LEU A 150 -27.37 12.60 20.58
CA LEU A 150 -26.39 13.58 21.05
C LEU A 150 -25.30 13.83 20.00
N ARG A 151 -24.75 15.04 20.00
CA ARG A 151 -23.61 15.41 19.15
C ARG A 151 -22.31 14.91 19.76
N GLU A 152 -22.18 13.60 19.82
CA GLU A 152 -21.02 12.90 20.33
C GLU A 152 -20.41 12.06 19.20
N THR A 153 -19.09 11.90 19.22
CA THR A 153 -18.35 11.09 18.26
C THR A 153 -17.29 10.25 18.96
N ILE A 154 -17.00 9.09 18.42
CA ILE A 154 -15.82 8.30 18.77
C ILE A 154 -14.86 8.34 17.60
N VAL A 155 -13.58 8.26 17.88
CA VAL A 155 -12.50 8.44 16.91
C VAL A 155 -11.76 7.12 16.73
N GLY A 156 -11.52 6.73 15.49
CA GLY A 156 -10.67 5.58 15.20
C GLY A 156 -9.21 5.85 15.58
N ARG A 157 -8.51 4.83 16.05
CA ARG A 157 -7.11 4.93 16.51
C ARG A 157 -6.20 5.57 15.47
N GLY A 158 -6.35 5.24 14.18
CA GLY A 158 -5.58 5.82 13.10
C GLY A 158 -5.82 7.33 12.96
N ALA A 159 -7.09 7.77 12.97
CA ALA A 159 -7.43 9.18 12.92
C ALA A 159 -6.94 9.93 14.18
N HIS A 160 -7.10 9.33 15.37
CA HIS A 160 -6.61 9.90 16.62
C HIS A 160 -5.09 10.13 16.62
N HIS A 161 -4.31 9.22 16.05
CA HIS A 161 -2.86 9.36 15.94
C HIS A 161 -2.43 10.43 14.93
N GLU A 162 -3.13 10.52 13.80
CA GLU A 162 -2.75 11.37 12.67
C GLU A 162 -3.15 12.83 12.84
N PHE A 163 -4.27 13.12 13.52
CA PHE A 163 -4.88 14.46 13.57
C PHE A 163 -4.86 15.09 14.96
N ASN A 164 -4.82 16.44 14.99
CA ASN A 164 -4.93 17.23 16.19
C ASN A 164 -6.40 17.38 16.63
N ASN A 165 -6.60 17.72 17.92
CA ASN A 165 -7.90 18.03 18.52
C ASN A 165 -8.91 16.88 18.42
N LEU A 166 -8.44 15.66 18.64
CA LEU A 166 -9.25 14.44 18.69
C LEU A 166 -9.12 13.69 20.03
N GLU A 167 -8.63 14.37 21.08
CA GLU A 167 -8.60 13.81 22.43
C GLU A 167 -10.01 13.76 23.05
N ILE A 168 -10.23 12.86 24.02
CA ILE A 168 -11.52 12.77 24.70
C ILE A 168 -11.84 14.08 25.41
N GLY A 169 -13.00 14.65 25.08
CA GLY A 169 -13.43 15.97 25.54
C GLY A 169 -13.24 17.10 24.52
N ASP A 170 -12.43 16.88 23.49
CA ASP A 170 -12.26 17.86 22.41
C ASP A 170 -13.54 18.05 21.60
N ARG A 171 -13.61 19.18 20.92
CA ARG A 171 -14.74 19.53 20.07
C ARG A 171 -14.33 19.57 18.61
N VAL A 172 -15.04 18.80 17.81
CA VAL A 172 -14.88 18.74 16.35
C VAL A 172 -16.04 19.46 15.68
N GLY A 173 -15.74 20.39 14.80
CA GLY A 173 -16.75 21.12 14.01
C GLY A 173 -17.22 20.28 12.83
N LEU A 174 -18.43 19.72 12.88
CA LEU A 174 -19.06 19.09 11.73
C LEU A 174 -20.10 20.04 11.17
N ARG A 175 -19.81 20.61 9.99
CA ARG A 175 -20.61 21.66 9.37
C ARG A 175 -20.83 22.82 10.34
N ASP A 176 -22.10 23.13 10.67
CA ASP A 176 -22.50 24.26 11.53
C ASP A 176 -22.65 23.88 13.02
N SER A 177 -22.15 22.71 13.42
CA SER A 177 -22.36 22.17 14.78
C SER A 177 -21.07 21.62 15.38
N GLN A 178 -20.95 21.76 16.71
CA GLN A 178 -19.82 21.20 17.46
C GLN A 178 -20.19 19.82 18.02
N TRP A 179 -19.26 18.89 17.91
CA TRP A 179 -19.40 17.50 18.36
C TRP A 179 -18.29 17.18 19.34
N THR A 180 -18.65 16.51 20.42
CA THR A 180 -17.69 16.17 21.47
C THR A 180 -17.12 14.77 21.22
N VAL A 181 -15.81 14.65 21.24
CA VAL A 181 -15.12 13.34 21.23
C VAL A 181 -15.33 12.68 22.59
N VAL A 182 -15.90 11.47 22.62
CA VAL A 182 -16.24 10.76 23.85
C VAL A 182 -15.53 9.42 24.01
N GLY A 183 -14.82 8.97 23.00
CA GLY A 183 -14.05 7.74 23.06
C GLY A 183 -13.16 7.53 21.84
N VAL A 184 -12.26 6.59 21.99
CA VAL A 184 -11.35 6.11 20.93
C VAL A 184 -11.61 4.62 20.71
N PHE A 185 -11.68 4.20 19.45
CA PHE A 185 -11.90 2.79 19.09
C PHE A 185 -10.80 2.24 18.17
N GLU A 186 -10.68 0.93 18.15
CA GLU A 186 -9.89 0.16 17.18
C GLU A 186 -10.78 -0.83 16.44
N SER A 187 -10.37 -1.24 15.25
CA SER A 187 -11.07 -2.24 14.44
C SER A 187 -10.12 -3.20 13.69
N GLY A 188 -8.92 -3.42 14.25
CA GLY A 188 -7.94 -4.35 13.70
C GLY A 188 -7.06 -3.78 12.59
N GLY A 189 -6.93 -2.45 12.49
CA GLY A 189 -6.11 -1.78 11.49
C GLY A 189 -6.80 -1.61 10.14
N ASP A 190 -8.10 -1.77 10.08
CA ASP A 190 -8.92 -1.59 8.88
C ASP A 190 -9.19 -0.09 8.57
N ALA A 191 -9.85 0.17 7.45
CA ALA A 191 -10.15 1.55 7.02
C ALA A 191 -11.11 2.31 7.96
N ASN A 192 -11.83 1.63 8.87
CA ASN A 192 -12.69 2.30 9.84
C ASN A 192 -11.87 3.05 10.90
N GLU A 193 -10.67 2.60 11.23
CA GLU A 193 -9.78 3.32 12.17
C GLU A 193 -9.35 4.70 11.69
N SER A 194 -9.55 5.01 10.41
CA SER A 194 -9.27 6.33 9.83
C SER A 194 -10.42 7.32 9.97
N ARG A 195 -11.52 6.95 10.63
CA ARG A 195 -12.79 7.69 10.60
C ARG A 195 -13.26 8.07 12.00
N LEU A 196 -14.21 9.00 12.01
CA LEU A 196 -15.04 9.30 13.16
C LEU A 196 -16.37 8.57 13.01
N LEU A 197 -16.84 7.91 14.08
CA LEU A 197 -18.16 7.29 14.14
C LEU A 197 -19.10 8.08 15.04
N THR A 198 -20.33 8.24 14.60
CA THR A 198 -21.35 9.01 15.33
C THR A 198 -22.76 8.47 15.04
N ASP A 199 -23.77 9.02 15.70
CA ASP A 199 -25.17 8.67 15.45
C ASP A 199 -25.64 9.14 14.07
N ALA A 200 -26.17 8.21 13.25
CA ALA A 200 -26.60 8.48 11.88
C ALA A 200 -27.72 9.53 11.80
N GLN A 201 -28.72 9.44 12.67
CA GLN A 201 -29.85 10.38 12.64
C GLN A 201 -29.43 11.78 13.05
N THR A 202 -28.58 11.92 14.06
CA THR A 202 -28.04 13.20 14.49
C THR A 202 -27.17 13.83 13.40
N LEU A 203 -26.36 13.01 12.71
CA LEU A 203 -25.53 13.46 11.60
C LEU A 203 -26.39 13.90 10.41
N MET A 204 -27.38 13.10 10.02
CA MET A 204 -28.33 13.47 8.95
C MET A 204 -29.04 14.79 9.24
N SER A 205 -29.50 14.97 10.48
CA SER A 205 -30.14 16.21 10.91
C SER A 205 -29.20 17.41 10.84
N ALA A 206 -27.95 17.29 11.28
CA ALA A 206 -26.95 18.35 11.21
C ALA A 206 -26.62 18.75 9.76
N TYR A 207 -26.63 17.80 8.84
CA TYR A 207 -26.40 18.03 7.42
C TYR A 207 -27.67 18.34 6.63
N LYS A 208 -28.86 18.40 7.29
CA LYS A 208 -30.17 18.61 6.65
C LYS A 208 -30.43 17.59 5.55
N ARG A 209 -30.06 16.35 5.78
CA ARG A 209 -30.28 15.22 4.85
C ARG A 209 -31.39 14.31 5.37
N THR A 210 -32.21 13.82 4.47
CA THR A 210 -33.30 12.87 4.75
C THR A 210 -33.04 11.49 4.12
N ALA A 211 -31.81 11.25 3.64
CA ALA A 211 -31.44 10.02 2.94
C ALA A 211 -30.10 9.51 3.46
N ALA A 212 -29.96 8.20 3.54
CA ALA A 212 -28.72 7.51 3.85
C ALA A 212 -27.85 7.34 2.58
N ASN A 213 -26.57 7.15 2.78
CA ASN A 213 -25.64 6.81 1.69
C ASN A 213 -25.68 5.30 1.38
N SER A 214 -25.73 4.47 2.41
CA SER A 214 -25.74 3.02 2.30
C SER A 214 -26.55 2.38 3.42
N VAL A 215 -26.88 1.12 3.25
CA VAL A 215 -27.33 0.26 4.36
C VAL A 215 -26.40 -0.92 4.43
N THR A 216 -25.76 -1.10 5.58
CA THR A 216 -24.98 -2.31 5.88
C THR A 216 -25.85 -3.28 6.65
N VAL A 217 -25.86 -4.54 6.21
CA VAL A 217 -26.69 -5.61 6.75
C VAL A 217 -25.80 -6.77 7.16
N LEU A 218 -26.02 -7.32 8.35
CA LEU A 218 -25.49 -8.63 8.72
C LEU A 218 -26.43 -9.71 8.18
N LEU A 219 -25.89 -10.67 7.45
CA LEU A 219 -26.64 -11.80 6.92
C LEU A 219 -26.79 -12.89 7.97
N ALA A 220 -27.90 -13.62 7.93
CA ALA A 220 -28.14 -14.76 8.81
C ALA A 220 -27.09 -15.89 8.60
N SER A 221 -26.59 -16.00 7.37
CA SER A 221 -25.47 -16.85 6.97
C SER A 221 -24.86 -16.30 5.69
N GLU A 222 -23.63 -16.70 5.34
CA GLU A 222 -23.04 -16.34 4.05
C GLU A 222 -23.87 -16.84 2.85
N GLY A 223 -24.57 -17.96 2.99
CA GLY A 223 -25.47 -18.53 1.97
C GLY A 223 -26.74 -17.72 1.74
N SER A 224 -27.16 -16.88 2.70
CA SER A 224 -28.38 -16.06 2.58
C SER A 224 -28.21 -14.84 1.66
N PHE A 225 -27.03 -14.61 1.13
CA PHE A 225 -26.76 -13.43 0.29
C PHE A 225 -27.58 -13.40 -1.00
N ASP A 226 -27.67 -14.52 -1.71
CA ASP A 226 -28.35 -14.56 -3.00
C ASP A 226 -29.87 -14.38 -2.85
N GLU A 227 -30.44 -14.93 -1.78
CA GLU A 227 -31.84 -14.70 -1.41
C GLU A 227 -32.10 -13.23 -1.09
N PHE A 228 -31.26 -12.62 -0.24
CA PHE A 228 -31.32 -11.22 0.13
C PHE A 228 -31.19 -10.31 -1.11
N LYS A 229 -30.18 -10.55 -1.93
CA LYS A 229 -29.94 -9.79 -3.17
C LYS A 229 -31.12 -9.89 -4.11
N THR A 230 -31.61 -11.09 -4.38
CA THR A 230 -32.74 -11.32 -5.30
C THR A 230 -34.00 -10.60 -4.80
N ALA A 231 -34.34 -10.74 -3.51
CA ALA A 231 -35.50 -10.10 -2.92
C ALA A 231 -35.50 -8.57 -3.09
N LEU A 232 -34.33 -7.92 -3.02
CA LEU A 232 -34.23 -6.48 -3.16
C LEU A 232 -34.15 -6.01 -4.63
N THR A 233 -33.40 -6.74 -5.47
CA THR A 233 -33.18 -6.33 -6.87
C THR A 233 -34.35 -6.64 -7.79
N THR A 234 -35.21 -7.60 -7.43
CA THR A 234 -36.45 -7.89 -8.16
C THR A 234 -37.65 -7.06 -7.70
N ASN A 235 -37.49 -6.32 -6.61
CA ASN A 235 -38.57 -5.47 -6.09
C ASN A 235 -38.71 -4.20 -6.97
N PRO A 236 -39.84 -4.00 -7.67
CA PRO A 236 -39.99 -2.89 -8.59
C PRO A 236 -40.09 -1.51 -7.94
N THR A 237 -40.28 -1.46 -6.61
CA THR A 237 -40.32 -0.21 -5.84
C THR A 237 -38.93 0.25 -5.41
N LEU A 238 -37.91 -0.61 -5.54
CA LEU A 238 -36.54 -0.34 -5.14
C LEU A 238 -35.63 -0.22 -6.37
N SER A 239 -34.80 0.82 -6.34
CA SER A 239 -33.71 0.97 -7.31
C SER A 239 -32.38 0.86 -6.57
N VAL A 240 -31.98 -0.37 -6.24
CA VAL A 240 -30.80 -0.66 -5.42
C VAL A 240 -29.86 -1.66 -6.10
N SER A 241 -28.60 -1.57 -5.74
CA SER A 241 -27.60 -2.61 -5.96
C SER A 241 -27.18 -3.21 -4.63
N VAL A 242 -26.94 -4.51 -4.62
CA VAL A 242 -26.57 -5.29 -3.42
C VAL A 242 -25.28 -6.00 -3.72
N GLU A 243 -24.28 -5.77 -2.90
CA GLU A 243 -22.96 -6.43 -2.98
C GLU A 243 -22.59 -7.01 -1.61
N ARG A 244 -21.76 -8.06 -1.59
CA ARG A 244 -21.10 -8.44 -0.33
C ARG A 244 -20.15 -7.32 0.08
N GLU A 245 -20.09 -6.99 1.35
CA GLU A 245 -19.22 -5.92 1.84
C GLU A 245 -17.75 -6.20 1.49
N ARG A 246 -17.31 -7.47 1.56
CA ARG A 246 -15.98 -7.89 1.14
C ARG A 246 -15.70 -7.59 -0.34
N ASP A 247 -16.63 -7.96 -1.23
CA ASP A 247 -16.47 -7.76 -2.68
C ASP A 247 -16.47 -6.27 -3.04
N TYR A 248 -17.27 -5.47 -2.33
CA TYR A 248 -17.30 -4.02 -2.46
C TYR A 248 -15.94 -3.38 -2.13
N TYR A 249 -15.35 -3.71 -0.98
CA TYR A 249 -14.04 -3.18 -0.60
C TYR A 249 -12.91 -3.77 -1.42
N GLN A 250 -13.02 -5.03 -1.85
CA GLN A 250 -12.06 -5.63 -2.77
C GLN A 250 -12.05 -4.89 -4.11
N ARG A 251 -13.20 -4.58 -4.70
CA ARG A 251 -13.30 -3.78 -5.92
C ARG A 251 -12.70 -2.39 -5.76
N GLN A 252 -12.98 -1.70 -4.65
CA GLN A 252 -12.34 -0.41 -4.37
C GLN A 252 -10.81 -0.52 -4.25
N SER A 253 -10.33 -1.60 -3.68
CA SER A 253 -8.91 -1.92 -3.58
C SER A 253 -8.29 -2.17 -4.98
N GLU A 254 -8.98 -2.89 -5.86
CA GLU A 254 -8.55 -3.17 -7.24
C GLU A 254 -8.48 -1.89 -8.08
N ASP A 255 -9.46 -1.00 -7.96
CA ASP A 255 -9.46 0.31 -8.61
C ASP A 255 -8.26 1.16 -8.15
N ALA A 256 -8.02 1.22 -6.83
CA ALA A 256 -6.87 1.91 -6.26
C ALA A 256 -5.55 1.26 -6.71
N ASN A 257 -5.46 -0.07 -6.68
CA ASN A 257 -4.28 -0.81 -7.12
C ASN A 257 -3.97 -0.60 -8.60
N THR A 258 -4.99 -0.50 -9.46
CA THR A 258 -4.80 -0.23 -10.89
C THR A 258 -4.17 1.14 -11.09
N PHE A 259 -4.69 2.17 -10.44
CA PHE A 259 -4.14 3.53 -10.54
C PHE A 259 -2.72 3.62 -9.97
N PHE A 260 -2.53 3.19 -8.72
CA PHE A 260 -1.21 3.22 -8.09
C PHE A 260 -0.22 2.26 -8.77
N GLY A 261 -0.69 1.12 -9.27
CA GLY A 261 0.11 0.16 -10.02
C GLY A 261 0.67 0.75 -11.31
N LEU A 262 -0.13 1.50 -12.07
CA LEU A 262 0.34 2.20 -13.27
C LEU A 262 1.41 3.24 -12.93
N VAL A 263 1.16 4.08 -11.93
CA VAL A 263 2.13 5.11 -11.48
C VAL A 263 3.42 4.45 -10.99
N THR A 264 3.31 3.41 -10.17
CA THR A 264 4.45 2.69 -9.61
C THR A 264 5.27 2.00 -10.69
N THR A 265 4.60 1.35 -11.66
CA THR A 265 5.28 0.70 -12.78
C THR A 265 6.03 1.73 -13.63
N PHE A 266 5.39 2.86 -13.94
CA PHE A 266 6.01 3.91 -14.73
C PHE A 266 7.24 4.50 -14.03
N VAL A 267 7.11 4.87 -12.75
CA VAL A 267 8.23 5.38 -11.94
C VAL A 267 9.32 4.31 -11.79
N GLY A 268 8.93 3.07 -11.50
CA GLY A 268 9.85 1.94 -11.36
C GLY A 268 10.66 1.66 -12.62
N VAL A 269 10.04 1.72 -13.80
CA VAL A 269 10.73 1.57 -15.09
C VAL A 269 11.74 2.69 -15.33
N ILE A 270 11.34 3.94 -15.10
CA ILE A 270 12.25 5.10 -15.26
C ILE A 270 13.44 4.97 -14.31
N MET A 271 13.20 4.63 -13.04
CA MET A 271 14.26 4.45 -12.05
C MET A 271 15.17 3.27 -12.40
N ALA A 272 14.59 2.13 -12.85
CA ALA A 272 15.37 0.97 -13.28
C ALA A 272 16.26 1.28 -14.49
N LEU A 273 15.76 2.05 -15.45
CA LEU A 273 16.56 2.54 -16.59
C LEU A 273 17.68 3.47 -16.12
N GLY A 274 17.39 4.39 -15.19
CA GLY A 274 18.40 5.26 -14.60
C GLY A 274 19.53 4.48 -13.92
N ALA A 275 19.14 3.47 -13.09
CA ALA A 275 20.10 2.59 -12.43
C ALA A 275 20.90 1.75 -13.43
N LEU A 276 20.25 1.25 -14.49
CA LEU A 276 20.91 0.51 -15.56
C LEU A 276 21.98 1.35 -16.25
N PHE A 277 21.65 2.58 -16.64
CA PHE A 277 22.62 3.48 -17.27
C PHE A 277 23.77 3.85 -16.31
N ALA A 278 23.48 4.10 -15.03
CA ALA A 278 24.50 4.34 -14.02
C ALA A 278 25.43 3.13 -13.84
N ALA A 279 24.86 1.92 -13.76
CA ALA A 279 25.62 0.69 -13.68
C ALA A 279 26.50 0.46 -14.92
N LEU A 280 25.91 0.62 -16.12
CA LEU A 280 26.65 0.53 -17.39
C LEU A 280 27.85 1.49 -17.41
N ASN A 281 27.64 2.77 -17.12
CA ASN A 281 28.69 3.79 -17.15
C ASN A 281 29.81 3.47 -16.15
N THR A 282 29.45 3.09 -14.94
CA THR A 282 30.42 2.77 -13.88
C THR A 282 31.18 1.49 -14.20
N MET A 283 30.50 0.45 -14.73
CA MET A 283 31.15 -0.80 -15.09
C MET A 283 32.07 -0.64 -16.31
N TYR A 284 31.70 0.21 -17.30
CA TYR A 284 32.60 0.55 -18.39
C TYR A 284 33.87 1.26 -17.90
N SER A 285 33.73 2.19 -16.95
CA SER A 285 34.87 2.85 -16.32
C SER A 285 35.75 1.86 -15.53
N ALA A 286 35.13 0.95 -14.78
CA ALA A 286 35.84 -0.07 -14.02
C ALA A 286 36.63 -1.03 -14.92
N VAL A 287 36.02 -1.50 -16.02
CA VAL A 287 36.67 -2.35 -17.02
C VAL A 287 37.81 -1.61 -17.71
N SER A 288 37.59 -0.35 -18.11
CA SER A 288 38.62 0.48 -18.76
C SER A 288 39.85 0.69 -17.88
N ALA A 289 39.64 0.93 -16.57
CA ALA A 289 40.75 1.10 -15.64
C ALA A 289 41.55 -0.21 -15.41
N ARG A 290 41.03 -1.39 -15.78
CA ARG A 290 41.68 -2.71 -15.65
C ARG A 290 42.09 -3.30 -16.99
N THR A 291 42.09 -2.53 -18.07
CA THR A 291 42.38 -3.01 -19.41
C THR A 291 43.67 -3.82 -19.49
N VAL A 292 44.75 -3.30 -18.87
CA VAL A 292 46.07 -3.97 -18.85
C VAL A 292 46.08 -5.25 -18.02
N GLU A 293 45.43 -5.25 -16.84
CA GLU A 293 45.31 -6.44 -16.00
C GLU A 293 44.53 -7.56 -16.73
N ILE A 294 43.43 -7.21 -17.39
CA ILE A 294 42.62 -8.15 -18.18
C ILE A 294 43.42 -8.70 -19.38
N ALA A 295 44.17 -7.81 -20.08
CA ALA A 295 45.00 -8.22 -21.20
C ALA A 295 46.15 -9.16 -20.76
N THR A 296 46.78 -8.89 -19.63
CA THR A 296 47.82 -9.76 -19.03
C THR A 296 47.28 -11.12 -18.67
N LEU A 297 46.12 -11.18 -18.00
CA LEU A 297 45.47 -12.46 -17.65
C LEU A 297 45.16 -13.27 -18.92
N ARG A 298 44.70 -12.62 -19.98
CA ARG A 298 44.42 -13.29 -21.26
C ARG A 298 45.69 -13.74 -21.98
N ALA A 299 46.77 -12.96 -21.87
CA ALA A 299 48.07 -13.31 -22.47
C ALA A 299 48.69 -14.58 -21.84
N ILE A 300 48.49 -14.78 -20.52
CA ILE A 300 48.93 -15.98 -19.80
C ILE A 300 47.96 -17.17 -19.90
N GLY A 301 46.90 -17.06 -20.75
CA GLY A 301 46.01 -18.18 -21.10
C GLY A 301 44.69 -18.27 -20.38
N PHE A 302 44.27 -17.25 -19.63
CA PHE A 302 42.91 -17.20 -19.06
C PHE A 302 41.88 -16.97 -20.18
N GLY A 303 40.82 -17.80 -20.18
CA GLY A 303 39.75 -17.72 -21.17
C GLY A 303 38.86 -16.49 -21.06
N ALA A 304 38.28 -16.05 -22.17
CA ALA A 304 37.32 -14.94 -22.19
C ALA A 304 36.12 -15.12 -21.21
N GLY A 305 35.67 -16.37 -21.03
CA GLY A 305 34.61 -16.74 -20.10
C GLY A 305 34.94 -16.40 -18.64
N GLY A 306 36.21 -16.58 -18.24
CA GLY A 306 36.67 -16.20 -16.88
C GLY A 306 36.59 -14.71 -16.63
N VAL A 307 36.85 -13.89 -17.63
CA VAL A 307 36.72 -12.42 -17.53
C VAL A 307 35.25 -12.00 -17.45
N VAL A 308 34.39 -12.55 -18.31
CA VAL A 308 32.93 -12.28 -18.29
C VAL A 308 32.31 -12.64 -16.94
N SER A 309 32.56 -13.85 -16.47
CA SER A 309 31.99 -14.33 -15.20
C SER A 309 32.46 -13.49 -14.00
N SER A 310 33.71 -13.05 -14.01
CA SER A 310 34.27 -12.18 -12.97
C SER A 310 33.65 -10.79 -12.93
N VAL A 311 33.43 -10.15 -14.08
CA VAL A 311 32.78 -8.84 -14.18
C VAL A 311 31.29 -8.95 -13.79
N LEU A 312 30.59 -10.01 -14.23
CA LEU A 312 29.21 -10.28 -13.83
C LEU A 312 29.07 -10.54 -12.34
N ALA A 313 30.00 -11.30 -11.74
CA ALA A 313 30.00 -11.53 -10.30
C ALA A 313 30.20 -10.24 -9.51
N GLU A 314 31.08 -9.34 -9.97
CA GLU A 314 31.28 -8.01 -9.39
C GLU A 314 29.98 -7.15 -9.49
N ALA A 315 29.36 -7.12 -10.66
CA ALA A 315 28.09 -6.42 -10.87
C ALA A 315 26.96 -6.96 -9.97
N LEU A 316 26.83 -8.28 -9.85
CA LEU A 316 25.87 -8.94 -8.99
C LEU A 316 26.10 -8.61 -7.52
N LEU A 317 27.36 -8.66 -7.05
CA LEU A 317 27.68 -8.36 -5.66
C LEU A 317 27.35 -6.90 -5.31
N LEU A 318 27.69 -5.95 -6.18
CA LEU A 318 27.38 -4.54 -5.98
C LEU A 318 25.88 -4.28 -6.00
N SER A 319 25.16 -4.94 -6.92
CA SER A 319 23.69 -4.83 -7.00
C SER A 319 23.00 -5.45 -5.79
N PHE A 320 23.46 -6.61 -5.36
CA PHE A 320 22.94 -7.30 -4.17
C PHE A 320 23.19 -6.47 -2.90
N THR A 321 24.39 -5.92 -2.71
CA THR A 321 24.69 -5.04 -1.57
C THR A 321 23.87 -3.76 -1.62
N GLY A 322 23.73 -3.11 -2.78
CA GLY A 322 22.87 -1.96 -2.96
C GLY A 322 21.40 -2.27 -2.64
N ALA A 323 20.91 -3.42 -3.10
CA ALA A 323 19.55 -3.87 -2.83
C ALA A 323 19.30 -4.12 -1.34
N LEU A 324 20.24 -4.77 -0.64
CA LEU A 324 20.11 -4.98 0.81
C LEU A 324 20.09 -3.65 1.57
N VAL A 325 20.94 -2.70 1.19
CA VAL A 325 20.95 -1.37 1.82
C VAL A 325 19.63 -0.65 1.54
N GLY A 326 19.16 -0.61 0.30
CA GLY A 326 17.91 0.05 -0.07
C GLY A 326 16.69 -0.59 0.58
N ALA A 327 16.61 -1.91 0.57
CA ALA A 327 15.55 -2.66 1.23
C ALA A 327 15.58 -2.47 2.76
N GLY A 328 16.77 -2.47 3.37
CA GLY A 328 16.94 -2.24 4.80
C GLY A 328 16.54 -0.84 5.22
N VAL A 329 16.94 0.19 4.45
CA VAL A 329 16.54 1.58 4.70
C VAL A 329 15.01 1.73 4.56
N ALA A 330 14.42 1.19 3.49
CA ALA A 330 12.98 1.24 3.30
C ALA A 330 12.24 0.54 4.46
N TRP A 331 12.72 -0.61 4.91
CA TRP A 331 12.12 -1.32 6.04
C TRP A 331 12.21 -0.51 7.33
N LEU A 332 13.37 0.07 7.63
CA LEU A 332 13.58 0.88 8.85
C LEU A 332 12.74 2.15 8.87
N LEU A 333 12.57 2.80 7.71
CA LEU A 333 11.86 4.07 7.63
C LEU A 333 10.33 3.90 7.58
N PHE A 334 9.84 2.82 6.96
CA PHE A 334 8.42 2.73 6.63
C PHE A 334 7.69 1.58 7.34
N ASN A 335 8.37 0.51 7.75
CA ASN A 335 7.67 -0.62 8.36
C ASN A 335 7.14 -0.28 9.75
N GLY A 336 5.85 -0.47 9.95
CA GLY A 336 5.15 -0.15 11.20
C GLY A 336 4.73 1.31 11.34
N ASN A 337 5.14 2.20 10.43
CA ASN A 337 4.73 3.59 10.44
C ASN A 337 3.33 3.75 9.82
N THR A 338 2.56 4.69 10.36
CA THR A 338 1.26 5.08 9.82
C THR A 338 1.45 6.02 8.63
N VAL A 339 0.69 5.77 7.58
CA VAL A 339 0.67 6.61 6.37
C VAL A 339 -0.76 7.02 6.08
N GLY A 340 -0.98 8.32 5.89
CA GLY A 340 -2.27 8.87 5.51
C GLY A 340 -2.34 9.20 4.02
N ILE A 341 -3.29 8.60 3.28
CA ILE A 341 -3.59 8.96 1.89
C ILE A 341 -4.93 9.66 1.85
N GLY A 342 -4.92 10.95 1.51
CA GLY A 342 -6.13 11.77 1.39
C GLY A 342 -6.80 11.63 0.03
N ASN A 343 -8.14 11.54 0.06
CA ASN A 343 -9.00 11.72 -1.11
C ASN A 343 -10.14 12.69 -0.76
N THR A 344 -11.05 12.96 -1.72
CA THR A 344 -12.20 13.88 -1.53
C THR A 344 -13.19 13.42 -0.45
N VAL A 345 -13.13 12.18 -0.01
CA VAL A 345 -14.05 11.56 0.96
C VAL A 345 -13.45 11.51 2.36
N GLY A 346 -12.12 11.53 2.46
CA GLY A 346 -11.40 11.46 3.72
C GLY A 346 -9.97 10.96 3.54
N THR A 347 -9.18 11.06 4.59
CA THR A 347 -7.84 10.48 4.65
C THR A 347 -7.96 9.05 5.17
N LEU A 348 -7.51 8.09 4.37
CA LEU A 348 -7.30 6.72 4.83
C LEU A 348 -5.95 6.65 5.52
N VAL A 349 -5.96 6.34 6.80
CA VAL A 349 -4.75 6.14 7.61
C VAL A 349 -4.58 4.64 7.81
N PHE A 350 -3.45 4.11 7.42
CA PHE A 350 -3.15 2.68 7.57
C PHE A 350 -1.70 2.47 7.96
N GLN A 351 -1.45 1.35 8.62
CA GLN A 351 -0.11 0.98 9.03
C GLN A 351 0.63 0.30 7.88
N MET A 352 1.82 0.78 7.58
CA MET A 352 2.62 0.23 6.49
C MET A 352 3.32 -1.07 6.92
N HIS A 353 3.06 -2.16 6.20
CA HIS A 353 3.66 -3.47 6.46
C HIS A 353 4.52 -3.91 5.27
N ILE A 354 5.84 -3.89 5.48
CA ILE A 354 6.79 -4.35 4.47
C ILE A 354 7.09 -5.83 4.71
N THR A 355 6.55 -6.69 3.83
CA THR A 355 6.71 -8.14 3.96
C THR A 355 8.09 -8.62 3.45
N PRO A 356 8.64 -9.73 3.99
CA PRO A 356 9.88 -10.33 3.48
C PRO A 356 9.82 -10.67 1.99
N ALA A 357 8.64 -11.06 1.49
CA ALA A 357 8.43 -11.35 0.07
C ALA A 357 8.65 -10.11 -0.81
N LEU A 358 8.20 -8.93 -0.35
CA LEU A 358 8.41 -7.66 -1.04
C LEU A 358 9.91 -7.27 -1.06
N LEU A 359 10.60 -7.44 0.06
CA LEU A 359 12.05 -7.22 0.13
C LEU A 359 12.79 -8.15 -0.84
N GLY A 360 12.43 -9.42 -0.86
CA GLY A 360 13.00 -10.42 -1.78
C GLY A 360 12.78 -10.08 -3.25
N SER A 361 11.61 -9.59 -3.61
CA SER A 361 11.30 -9.16 -4.99
C SER A 361 12.14 -7.94 -5.41
N GLY A 362 12.35 -6.98 -4.51
CA GLY A 362 13.24 -5.82 -4.73
C GLY A 362 14.69 -6.24 -4.95
N VAL A 363 15.20 -7.16 -4.14
CA VAL A 363 16.55 -7.72 -4.31
C VAL A 363 16.68 -8.47 -5.62
N LEU A 364 15.70 -9.29 -5.99
CA LEU A 364 15.69 -10.01 -7.27
C LEU A 364 15.74 -9.07 -8.46
N LEU A 365 14.90 -8.03 -8.44
CA LEU A 365 14.88 -6.99 -9.48
C LEU A 365 16.25 -6.31 -9.62
N ALA A 366 16.86 -5.93 -8.50
CA ALA A 366 18.18 -5.31 -8.49
C ALA A 366 19.26 -6.24 -9.08
N CYS A 367 19.23 -7.53 -8.76
CA CYS A 367 20.14 -8.51 -9.34
C CYS A 367 19.97 -8.64 -10.85
N ILE A 368 18.73 -8.61 -11.35
CA ILE A 368 18.44 -8.62 -12.80
C ILE A 368 18.98 -7.35 -13.46
N VAL A 369 18.72 -6.17 -12.90
CA VAL A 369 19.26 -4.89 -13.41
C VAL A 369 20.79 -4.89 -13.41
N GLY A 370 21.41 -5.39 -12.33
CA GLY A 370 22.86 -5.51 -12.22
C GLY A 370 23.47 -6.47 -13.24
N LEU A 371 22.85 -7.62 -13.50
CA LEU A 371 23.27 -8.56 -14.56
C LEU A 371 23.21 -7.92 -15.92
N ILE A 372 22.10 -7.27 -16.27
CA ILE A 372 21.93 -6.61 -17.55
C ILE A 372 22.96 -5.47 -17.71
N GLY A 373 23.12 -4.64 -16.66
CA GLY A 373 24.07 -3.54 -16.63
C GLY A 373 25.54 -3.99 -16.70
N GLY A 374 25.85 -5.16 -16.12
CA GLY A 374 27.20 -5.74 -16.18
C GLY A 374 27.52 -6.48 -17.47
N LEU A 375 26.51 -6.94 -18.22
CA LEU A 375 26.69 -7.86 -19.35
C LEU A 375 27.45 -7.20 -20.52
N LEU A 376 27.05 -6.01 -20.95
CA LEU A 376 27.70 -5.30 -22.06
C LEU A 376 29.16 -4.94 -21.76
N PRO A 377 29.51 -4.34 -20.62
CA PRO A 377 30.90 -4.12 -20.21
C PRO A 377 31.72 -5.43 -20.13
N ALA A 378 31.12 -6.49 -19.59
CA ALA A 378 31.77 -7.81 -19.50
C ALA A 378 32.12 -8.40 -20.88
N LEU A 379 31.19 -8.35 -21.83
CA LEU A 379 31.43 -8.80 -23.19
C LEU A 379 32.48 -7.95 -23.91
N ARG A 380 32.48 -6.63 -23.68
CA ARG A 380 33.51 -5.74 -24.23
C ARG A 380 34.89 -6.08 -23.68
N ALA A 381 35.00 -6.29 -22.36
CA ALA A 381 36.25 -6.73 -21.72
C ALA A 381 36.79 -8.03 -22.32
N ALA A 382 35.89 -9.00 -22.56
CA ALA A 382 36.26 -10.29 -23.10
C ALA A 382 36.71 -10.26 -24.58
N ARG A 383 36.23 -9.28 -25.36
CA ARG A 383 36.54 -9.14 -26.81
C ARG A 383 37.72 -8.23 -27.10
N MET A 384 38.31 -7.57 -26.09
CA MET A 384 39.46 -6.67 -26.30
C MET A 384 40.65 -7.41 -26.88
N PRO A 385 41.32 -6.84 -27.95
CA PRO A 385 42.54 -7.42 -28.50
C PRO A 385 43.71 -7.23 -27.51
N VAL A 386 44.35 -8.35 -27.13
CA VAL A 386 45.44 -8.37 -26.13
C VAL A 386 46.62 -7.47 -26.54
N ALA A 387 46.97 -7.51 -27.84
CA ALA A 387 48.09 -6.73 -28.37
C ALA A 387 47.88 -5.20 -28.28
N THR A 388 46.64 -4.73 -28.51
CA THR A 388 46.31 -3.30 -28.47
C THR A 388 46.26 -2.81 -27.03
N ALA A 389 45.75 -3.61 -26.11
CA ALA A 389 45.63 -3.27 -24.70
C ALA A 389 47.00 -3.17 -24.00
N LEU A 390 48.00 -3.95 -24.38
CA LEU A 390 49.36 -3.90 -23.83
C LEU A 390 50.18 -2.76 -24.42
N ARG A 391 49.89 -2.29 -25.64
CA ARG A 391 50.57 -1.13 -26.27
C ARG A 391 50.11 0.24 -25.74
N ALA A 392 48.93 0.32 -25.13
CA ALA A 392 48.41 1.59 -24.62
C ALA A 392 49.15 2.11 -23.37
N THR A 393 50.11 1.37 -22.87
CA THR A 393 50.96 1.74 -21.70
C THR A 393 52.44 1.97 -22.04
N ALA A 394 52.83 1.86 -23.31
CA ALA A 394 54.12 2.24 -23.83
C ALA A 394 53.98 3.62 -24.53
#